data_bcf03a9b4d7193f685703c07bebd5638
#
_entry.id   bcf03a9b4d7193f685703c07bebd5638
#
_cell.length_a   1.000
_cell.length_b   1.000
_cell.length_c   1.000
_cell.angle_alpha   90.00
_cell.angle_beta   90.00
_cell.angle_gamma   90.00
#
_symmetry.space_group_name_H-M   'P 1'
#
loop_
_entity.id
_entity.type
_entity.pdbx_description
1 polymer ?
#
loop_
_entity_poly.entity_id
_entity_poly.type
_entity_poly.pdbx_seq_one_letter_code
_entity_poly.pdbx_strand_id
1 'polypeptide(L)'
;EKVSSVEKFFNENKKIIWGCLGAIIVIGVAVLCYHKFYAQPQKEEAAEQMFPAEANFRAENYELALNGDGNVLGFSQIINEYGSYAGTAVYFYAGVCELQLGKYEEAISYLDKYNGKDEILKARAIACKGDAYVGLEKYKEAVSCFEKAAGVSDNMFAASYLLKAGIACEELGDSAKALSFYKKIKDQYPQSMEGYDIDKYISRIENK
;
A
#
# COMPACT_ATOMS: atom_id res chain seq x y z
N GLU A 1 25.40 47.87 -20.02
CA GLU A 1 26.31 47.64 -18.85
C GLU A 1 26.14 46.23 -18.27
N LYS A 2 24.92 45.68 -18.12
CA LYS A 2 24.72 44.29 -17.59
C LYS A 2 25.26 43.20 -18.51
N VAL A 3 25.13 43.33 -19.83
CA VAL A 3 25.60 42.35 -20.82
C VAL A 3 27.13 42.26 -20.79
N SER A 4 27.81 43.39 -20.69
CA SER A 4 29.27 43.42 -20.65
C SER A 4 29.86 42.81 -19.34
N SER A 5 29.12 42.89 -18.22
CA SER A 5 29.53 42.27 -16.96
C SER A 5 29.43 40.76 -17.01
N VAL A 6 28.39 40.21 -17.66
CA VAL A 6 28.20 38.76 -17.84
C VAL A 6 29.25 38.17 -18.78
N GLU A 7 29.55 38.87 -19.88
CA GLU A 7 30.62 38.48 -20.80
C GLU A 7 31.99 38.46 -20.14
N LYS A 8 32.29 39.48 -19.33
CA LYS A 8 33.55 39.56 -18.58
C LYS A 8 33.68 38.42 -17.57
N PHE A 9 32.62 38.14 -16.78
CA PHE A 9 32.58 37.03 -15.84
C PHE A 9 32.79 35.70 -16.54
N PHE A 10 32.12 35.48 -17.68
CA PHE A 10 32.23 34.24 -18.46
C PHE A 10 33.67 34.05 -18.99
N ASN A 11 34.27 35.09 -19.52
CA ASN A 11 35.62 35.01 -20.06
C ASN A 11 36.67 34.76 -18.98
N GLU A 12 36.54 35.39 -17.82
CA GLU A 12 37.44 35.21 -16.67
C GLU A 12 37.32 33.80 -16.06
N ASN A 13 36.13 33.21 -16.05
CA ASN A 13 35.86 31.90 -15.43
C ASN A 13 35.67 30.76 -16.43
N LYS A 14 35.96 30.97 -17.71
CA LYS A 14 35.70 30.03 -18.79
C LYS A 14 36.17 28.60 -18.50
N LYS A 15 37.37 28.40 -17.95
CA LYS A 15 37.90 27.07 -17.64
C LYS A 15 37.11 26.38 -16.53
N ILE A 16 36.68 27.12 -15.53
CA ILE A 16 35.87 26.58 -14.41
C ILE A 16 34.49 26.23 -14.92
N ILE A 17 33.87 27.08 -15.72
CA ILE A 17 32.53 26.85 -16.29
C ILE A 17 32.52 25.59 -17.17
N TRP A 18 33.50 25.42 -18.06
CA TRP A 18 33.63 24.24 -18.90
C TRP A 18 33.96 22.99 -18.08
N GLY A 19 34.75 23.11 -17.00
CA GLY A 19 35.04 22.04 -16.06
C GLY A 19 33.76 21.55 -15.33
N CYS A 20 32.96 22.50 -14.81
CA CYS A 20 31.68 22.20 -14.16
C CYS A 20 30.70 21.57 -15.14
N LEU A 21 30.58 22.08 -16.37
CA LEU A 21 29.71 21.52 -17.39
C LEU A 21 30.13 20.10 -17.76
N GLY A 22 31.42 19.85 -17.91
CA GLY A 22 31.97 18.51 -18.16
C GLY A 22 31.68 17.57 -17.01
N ALA A 23 31.82 17.98 -15.76
CA ALA A 23 31.50 17.20 -14.59
C ALA A 23 29.98 16.82 -14.53
N ILE A 24 29.11 17.79 -14.84
CA ILE A 24 27.66 17.52 -14.90
C ILE A 24 27.32 16.48 -15.97
N ILE A 25 27.92 16.56 -17.15
CA ILE A 25 27.75 15.61 -18.22
C ILE A 25 28.20 14.20 -17.80
N VAL A 26 29.39 14.10 -17.19
CA VAL A 26 29.92 12.81 -16.70
C VAL A 26 29.00 12.19 -15.63
N ILE A 27 28.53 12.99 -14.68
CA ILE A 27 27.56 12.53 -13.67
C ILE A 27 26.25 12.08 -14.34
N GLY A 28 25.74 12.86 -15.30
CA GLY A 28 24.52 12.50 -16.03
C GLY A 28 24.66 11.16 -16.76
N VAL A 29 25.78 10.96 -17.47
CA VAL A 29 26.06 9.68 -18.17
C VAL A 29 26.20 8.54 -17.15
N ALA A 30 26.90 8.74 -16.04
CA ALA A 30 27.04 7.71 -15.00
C ALA A 30 25.68 7.30 -14.40
N VAL A 31 24.79 8.26 -14.14
CA VAL A 31 23.41 7.99 -13.65
C VAL A 31 22.60 7.21 -14.70
N LEU A 32 22.68 7.58 -15.96
CA LEU A 32 22.00 6.87 -17.06
C LEU A 32 22.52 5.44 -17.22
N CYS A 33 23.84 5.24 -17.17
CA CYS A 33 24.46 3.92 -17.21
C CYS A 33 24.03 3.06 -16.01
N TYR A 34 24.08 3.62 -14.80
CA TYR A 34 23.61 2.92 -13.61
C TYR A 34 22.14 2.50 -13.74
N HIS A 35 21.28 3.44 -14.18
CA HIS A 35 19.86 3.15 -14.33
C HIS A 35 19.60 2.05 -15.37
N LYS A 36 20.27 2.13 -16.54
CA LYS A 36 20.04 1.20 -17.65
C LYS A 36 20.65 -0.18 -17.42
N PHE A 37 21.86 -0.24 -16.86
CA PHE A 37 22.63 -1.49 -16.80
C PHE A 37 22.58 -2.19 -15.43
N TYR A 38 22.12 -1.47 -14.39
CA TYR A 38 22.01 -2.05 -13.06
C TYR A 38 20.57 -2.00 -12.52
N ALA A 39 19.98 -0.81 -12.41
CA ALA A 39 18.68 -0.67 -11.74
C ALA A 39 17.53 -1.31 -12.54
N GLN A 40 17.54 -1.18 -13.88
CA GLN A 40 16.48 -1.73 -14.72
C GLN A 40 16.49 -3.26 -14.75
N PRO A 41 17.61 -3.95 -14.96
CA PRO A 41 17.67 -5.42 -14.85
C PRO A 41 17.20 -5.93 -13.48
N GLN A 42 17.60 -5.30 -12.38
CA GLN A 42 17.16 -5.69 -11.04
C GLN A 42 15.63 -5.60 -10.87
N LYS A 43 15.01 -4.58 -11.45
CA LYS A 43 13.53 -4.44 -11.43
C LYS A 43 12.84 -5.50 -12.27
N GLU A 44 13.40 -5.82 -13.43
CA GLU A 44 12.85 -6.84 -14.33
C GLU A 44 12.94 -8.21 -13.67
N GLU A 45 14.09 -8.54 -13.11
CA GLU A 45 14.30 -9.80 -12.39
C GLU A 45 13.38 -9.91 -11.17
N ALA A 46 13.28 -8.86 -10.34
CA ALA A 46 12.35 -8.84 -9.22
C ALA A 46 10.89 -9.05 -9.67
N ALA A 47 10.50 -8.44 -10.79
CA ALA A 47 9.16 -8.62 -11.34
C ALA A 47 8.92 -10.05 -11.84
N GLU A 48 9.92 -10.69 -12.46
CA GLU A 48 9.83 -12.10 -12.86
C GLU A 48 9.66 -13.02 -11.65
N GLN A 49 10.40 -12.78 -10.57
CA GLN A 49 10.30 -13.57 -9.33
C GLN A 49 8.94 -13.38 -8.63
N MET A 50 8.22 -12.28 -8.86
CA MET A 50 6.87 -12.07 -8.31
C MET A 50 5.84 -13.08 -8.85
N PHE A 51 5.96 -13.54 -10.11
CA PHE A 51 4.92 -14.39 -10.74
C PHE A 51 4.64 -15.70 -9.99
N PRO A 52 5.66 -16.51 -9.60
CA PRO A 52 5.42 -17.73 -8.82
C PRO A 52 4.81 -17.44 -7.45
N ALA A 53 5.30 -16.40 -6.76
CA ALA A 53 4.77 -16.00 -5.46
C ALA A 53 3.31 -15.55 -5.56
N GLU A 54 2.95 -14.75 -6.59
CA GLU A 54 1.57 -14.36 -6.86
C GLU A 54 0.68 -15.55 -7.26
N ALA A 55 1.22 -16.56 -7.96
CA ALA A 55 0.48 -17.78 -8.29
C ALA A 55 0.12 -18.54 -7.01
N ASN A 56 1.06 -18.69 -6.09
CA ASN A 56 0.82 -19.30 -4.79
C ASN A 56 -0.17 -18.47 -3.95
N PHE A 57 -0.08 -17.15 -3.99
CA PHE A 57 -1.02 -16.25 -3.32
C PHE A 57 -2.45 -16.43 -3.85
N ARG A 58 -2.64 -16.49 -5.18
CA ARG A 58 -3.95 -16.74 -5.80
C ARG A 58 -4.51 -18.14 -5.49
N ALA A 59 -3.63 -19.09 -5.24
CA ALA A 59 -3.99 -20.44 -4.80
C ALA A 59 -4.21 -20.55 -3.28
N GLU A 60 -4.18 -19.42 -2.57
CA GLU A 60 -4.31 -19.32 -1.10
C GLU A 60 -3.21 -20.07 -0.32
N ASN A 61 -2.12 -20.42 -0.98
CA ASN A 61 -0.94 -21.02 -0.36
C ASN A 61 -0.07 -19.93 0.29
N TYR A 62 -0.58 -19.24 1.29
CA TYR A 62 0.01 -18.02 1.84
C TYR A 62 1.40 -18.23 2.44
N GLU A 63 1.65 -19.36 3.11
CA GLU A 63 2.97 -19.68 3.65
C GLU A 63 4.01 -19.82 2.52
N LEU A 64 3.64 -20.52 1.44
CA LEU A 64 4.51 -20.71 0.28
C LEU A 64 4.69 -19.41 -0.52
N ALA A 65 3.61 -18.62 -0.67
CA ALA A 65 3.69 -17.30 -1.31
C ALA A 65 4.63 -16.35 -0.56
N LEU A 66 4.62 -16.41 0.77
CA LEU A 66 5.45 -15.55 1.61
C LEU A 66 6.91 -15.97 1.65
N ASN A 67 7.18 -17.28 1.86
CA ASN A 67 8.49 -17.79 2.20
C ASN A 67 9.19 -18.55 1.06
N GLY A 68 8.46 -18.90 -0.03
CA GLY A 68 9.00 -19.73 -1.11
C GLY A 68 9.19 -21.18 -0.69
N ASP A 69 9.78 -21.98 -1.57
CA ASP A 69 10.05 -23.42 -1.35
C ASP A 69 11.51 -23.83 -1.59
N GLY A 70 12.40 -22.85 -1.78
CA GLY A 70 13.80 -23.04 -2.13
C GLY A 70 14.09 -23.12 -3.63
N ASN A 71 13.08 -23.38 -4.47
CA ASN A 71 13.18 -23.32 -5.94
C ASN A 71 12.63 -21.98 -6.47
N VAL A 72 11.60 -21.45 -5.83
CA VAL A 72 11.00 -20.14 -6.14
C VAL A 72 11.03 -19.28 -4.90
N LEU A 73 11.26 -17.98 -5.10
CA LEU A 73 11.26 -17.00 -4.02
C LEU A 73 9.82 -16.69 -3.59
N GLY A 74 9.64 -16.53 -2.26
CA GLY A 74 8.45 -15.92 -1.70
C GLY A 74 8.60 -14.41 -1.56
N PHE A 75 7.50 -13.71 -1.26
CA PHE A 75 7.50 -12.25 -1.14
C PHE A 75 8.50 -11.71 -0.13
N SER A 76 8.69 -12.38 1.01
CA SER A 76 9.67 -11.96 2.02
C SER A 76 11.11 -12.06 1.51
N GLN A 77 11.42 -13.09 0.73
CA GLN A 77 12.72 -13.27 0.12
C GLN A 77 12.96 -12.24 -1.01
N ILE A 78 11.96 -11.98 -1.84
CA ILE A 78 12.02 -10.95 -2.89
C ILE A 78 12.28 -9.56 -2.27
N ILE A 79 11.63 -9.22 -1.14
CA ILE A 79 11.89 -7.98 -0.41
C ILE A 79 13.34 -7.92 0.06
N ASN A 80 13.87 -9.01 0.60
CA ASN A 80 15.23 -9.05 1.13
C ASN A 80 16.29 -8.97 0.02
N GLU A 81 16.06 -9.62 -1.11
CA GLU A 81 17.03 -9.73 -2.20
C GLU A 81 17.06 -8.48 -3.08
N TYR A 82 15.87 -7.97 -3.46
CA TYR A 82 15.76 -6.87 -4.42
C TYR A 82 15.47 -5.51 -3.75
N GLY A 83 15.05 -5.47 -2.50
CA GLY A 83 14.78 -4.24 -1.77
C GLY A 83 13.83 -3.31 -2.51
N SER A 84 14.26 -2.07 -2.78
CA SER A 84 13.45 -1.08 -3.49
C SER A 84 13.16 -1.43 -4.96
N TYR A 85 13.93 -2.34 -5.57
CA TYR A 85 13.70 -2.77 -6.95
C TYR A 85 12.48 -3.69 -7.08
N ALA A 86 12.08 -4.39 -6.01
CA ALA A 86 10.85 -5.19 -5.97
C ALA A 86 9.56 -4.36 -6.11
N GLY A 87 9.67 -3.04 -5.99
CA GLY A 87 8.50 -2.16 -5.99
C GLY A 87 7.75 -2.21 -4.66
N THR A 88 6.57 -1.57 -4.60
CA THR A 88 5.82 -1.48 -3.34
C THR A 88 4.73 -2.54 -3.19
N ALA A 89 4.28 -3.12 -4.30
CA ALA A 89 3.22 -4.13 -4.30
C ALA A 89 3.61 -5.39 -3.52
N VAL A 90 4.89 -5.76 -3.51
CA VAL A 90 5.40 -6.90 -2.76
C VAL A 90 5.08 -6.80 -1.26
N TYR A 91 5.11 -5.59 -0.69
CA TYR A 91 4.75 -5.36 0.72
C TYR A 91 3.26 -5.57 0.99
N PHE A 92 2.40 -5.22 0.03
CA PHE A 92 0.98 -5.51 0.14
C PHE A 92 0.74 -7.02 0.17
N TYR A 93 1.31 -7.77 -0.77
CA TYR A 93 1.14 -9.23 -0.83
C TYR A 93 1.72 -9.92 0.41
N ALA A 94 2.92 -9.55 0.84
CA ALA A 94 3.52 -10.09 2.07
C ALA A 94 2.65 -9.80 3.30
N GLY A 95 2.14 -8.57 3.43
CA GLY A 95 1.26 -8.19 4.52
C GLY A 95 -0.06 -8.96 4.54
N VAL A 96 -0.66 -9.21 3.37
CA VAL A 96 -1.88 -10.03 3.27
C VAL A 96 -1.57 -11.49 3.61
N CYS A 97 -0.43 -12.04 3.18
CA CYS A 97 -0.02 -13.39 3.57
C CYS A 97 0.08 -13.52 5.10
N GLU A 98 0.79 -12.59 5.76
CA GLU A 98 0.94 -12.61 7.22
C GLU A 98 -0.43 -12.47 7.93
N LEU A 99 -1.32 -11.64 7.40
CA LEU A 99 -2.70 -11.49 7.91
C LEU A 99 -3.44 -12.83 7.84
N GLN A 100 -3.39 -13.53 6.71
CA GLN A 100 -4.06 -14.82 6.53
C GLN A 100 -3.43 -15.94 7.40
N LEU A 101 -2.15 -15.81 7.73
CA LEU A 101 -1.44 -16.72 8.63
C LEU A 101 -1.66 -16.38 10.12
N GLY A 102 -2.43 -15.34 10.43
CA GLY A 102 -2.70 -14.90 11.80
C GLY A 102 -1.55 -14.17 12.48
N LYS A 103 -0.53 -13.75 11.71
CA LYS A 103 0.63 -12.99 12.19
C LYS A 103 0.35 -11.49 12.03
N TYR A 104 -0.46 -10.96 12.92
CA TYR A 104 -1.09 -9.65 12.74
C TYR A 104 -0.11 -8.47 12.86
N GLU A 105 0.88 -8.54 13.75
CA GLU A 105 1.89 -7.50 13.91
C GLU A 105 2.79 -7.41 12.68
N GLU A 106 3.21 -8.56 12.14
CA GLU A 106 4.00 -8.66 10.91
C GLU A 106 3.21 -8.15 9.71
N ALA A 107 1.92 -8.51 9.63
CA ALA A 107 1.02 -8.00 8.61
C ALA A 107 0.98 -6.47 8.59
N ILE A 108 0.78 -5.84 9.75
CA ILE A 108 0.78 -4.38 9.89
C ILE A 108 2.12 -3.80 9.47
N SER A 109 3.24 -4.42 9.87
CA SER A 109 4.59 -3.96 9.53
C SER A 109 4.84 -3.95 8.02
N TYR A 110 4.37 -4.97 7.29
CA TYR A 110 4.46 -4.99 5.83
C TYR A 110 3.51 -3.99 5.16
N LEU A 111 2.24 -3.96 5.59
CA LEU A 111 1.23 -3.07 5.01
C LEU A 111 1.56 -1.58 5.20
N ASP A 112 2.29 -1.22 6.28
CA ASP A 112 2.77 0.14 6.51
C ASP A 112 3.83 0.59 5.51
N LYS A 113 4.56 -0.34 4.91
CA LYS A 113 5.57 -0.06 3.87
C LYS A 113 4.97 0.09 2.48
N TYR A 114 3.71 -0.32 2.29
CA TYR A 114 3.01 -0.13 1.02
C TYR A 114 2.69 1.34 0.79
N ASN A 115 3.20 1.91 -0.29
CA ASN A 115 2.97 3.31 -0.67
C ASN A 115 2.58 3.49 -2.15
N GLY A 116 1.94 2.47 -2.73
CA GLY A 116 1.46 2.50 -4.11
C GLY A 116 0.48 3.65 -4.36
N LYS A 117 0.38 4.08 -5.62
CA LYS A 117 -0.46 5.21 -6.04
C LYS A 117 -1.89 4.79 -6.39
N ASP A 118 -2.13 3.50 -6.62
CA ASP A 118 -3.46 2.97 -6.90
C ASP A 118 -4.35 3.13 -5.68
N GLU A 119 -5.46 3.86 -5.83
CA GLU A 119 -6.36 4.20 -4.72
C GLU A 119 -7.12 2.98 -4.20
N ILE A 120 -7.49 2.04 -5.08
CA ILE A 120 -8.20 0.83 -4.68
C ILE A 120 -7.28 -0.05 -3.84
N LEU A 121 -6.07 -0.28 -4.31
CA LEU A 121 -5.10 -1.09 -3.58
C LEU A 121 -4.65 -0.42 -2.28
N LYS A 122 -4.54 0.92 -2.28
CA LYS A 122 -4.25 1.70 -1.08
C LYS A 122 -5.36 1.57 -0.03
N ALA A 123 -6.62 1.72 -0.44
CA ALA A 123 -7.77 1.51 0.44
C ALA A 123 -7.77 0.07 1.01
N ARG A 124 -7.50 -0.91 0.16
CA ARG A 124 -7.44 -2.32 0.56
C ARG A 124 -6.30 -2.60 1.55
N ALA A 125 -5.10 -2.02 1.33
CA ALA A 125 -3.98 -2.15 2.26
C ALA A 125 -4.33 -1.58 3.65
N ILE A 126 -4.98 -0.41 3.68
CA ILE A 126 -5.45 0.20 4.93
C ILE A 126 -6.53 -0.68 5.60
N ALA A 127 -7.46 -1.25 4.83
CA ALA A 127 -8.50 -2.14 5.37
C ALA A 127 -7.89 -3.44 5.93
N CYS A 128 -6.91 -4.05 5.25
CA CYS A 128 -6.19 -5.22 5.75
C CYS A 128 -5.45 -4.93 7.08
N LYS A 129 -4.93 -3.70 7.26
CA LYS A 129 -4.42 -3.28 8.59
C LYS A 129 -5.53 -3.24 9.63
N GLY A 130 -6.72 -2.76 9.25
CA GLY A 130 -7.90 -2.81 10.11
C GLY A 130 -8.23 -4.24 10.53
N ASP A 131 -8.22 -5.19 9.56
CA ASP A 131 -8.44 -6.61 9.84
C ASP A 131 -7.39 -7.18 10.80
N ALA A 132 -6.11 -6.81 10.63
CA ALA A 132 -5.04 -7.21 11.55
C ALA A 132 -5.26 -6.62 12.97
N TYR A 133 -5.70 -5.37 13.07
CA TYR A 133 -6.04 -4.78 14.37
C TYR A 133 -7.26 -5.46 15.03
N VAL A 134 -8.24 -5.92 14.25
CA VAL A 134 -9.34 -6.76 14.77
C VAL A 134 -8.78 -8.06 15.34
N GLY A 135 -7.86 -8.72 14.63
CA GLY A 135 -7.20 -9.94 15.10
C GLY A 135 -6.39 -9.74 16.40
N LEU A 136 -5.91 -8.51 16.66
CA LEU A 136 -5.24 -8.12 17.89
C LEU A 136 -6.22 -7.58 18.97
N GLU A 137 -7.53 -7.61 18.73
CA GLU A 137 -8.56 -7.02 19.57
C GLU A 137 -8.39 -5.50 19.81
N LYS A 138 -7.62 -4.83 18.95
CA LYS A 138 -7.39 -3.38 18.93
C LYS A 138 -8.47 -2.68 18.11
N TYR A 139 -9.70 -2.78 18.55
CA TYR A 139 -10.88 -2.34 17.78
C TYR A 139 -10.89 -0.84 17.49
N LYS A 140 -10.32 0.00 18.36
CA LYS A 140 -10.24 1.45 18.14
C LYS A 140 -9.37 1.79 16.92
N GLU A 141 -8.23 1.14 16.81
CA GLU A 141 -7.31 1.26 15.68
C GLU A 141 -7.94 0.67 14.41
N ALA A 142 -8.65 -0.45 14.53
CA ALA A 142 -9.38 -1.07 13.44
C ALA A 142 -10.44 -0.12 12.85
N VAL A 143 -11.27 0.50 13.69
CA VAL A 143 -12.27 1.50 13.25
C VAL A 143 -11.60 2.63 12.49
N SER A 144 -10.49 3.17 13.01
CA SER A 144 -9.76 4.24 12.33
C SER A 144 -9.24 3.82 10.94
N CYS A 145 -8.75 2.59 10.81
CA CYS A 145 -8.29 2.04 9.54
C CYS A 145 -9.45 1.88 8.56
N PHE A 146 -10.57 1.28 8.96
CA PHE A 146 -11.71 1.06 8.08
C PHE A 146 -12.37 2.38 7.64
N GLU A 147 -12.51 3.33 8.54
CA GLU A 147 -13.03 4.67 8.22
C GLU A 147 -12.12 5.37 7.21
N LYS A 148 -10.80 5.30 7.39
CA LYS A 148 -9.83 5.85 6.45
C LYS A 148 -9.88 5.12 5.10
N ALA A 149 -9.98 3.79 5.08
CA ALA A 149 -10.08 3.01 3.85
C ALA A 149 -11.32 3.39 3.03
N ALA A 150 -12.47 3.55 3.70
CA ALA A 150 -13.71 4.01 3.07
C ALA A 150 -13.62 5.44 2.51
N GLY A 151 -12.74 6.28 3.06
CA GLY A 151 -12.54 7.66 2.63
C GLY A 151 -11.47 7.85 1.55
N VAL A 152 -10.69 6.83 1.20
CA VAL A 152 -9.62 6.96 0.18
C VAL A 152 -10.22 7.16 -1.21
N SER A 153 -11.28 6.43 -1.52
CA SER A 153 -11.92 6.48 -2.83
C SER A 153 -13.38 6.06 -2.69
N ASP A 154 -14.28 6.82 -3.32
CA ASP A 154 -15.68 6.48 -3.39
C ASP A 154 -15.88 5.39 -4.44
N ASN A 155 -15.80 4.15 -4.01
CA ASN A 155 -15.90 2.97 -4.85
C ASN A 155 -16.77 1.87 -4.21
N MET A 156 -17.01 0.80 -4.98
CA MET A 156 -17.85 -0.33 -4.55
C MET A 156 -17.41 -1.02 -3.24
N PHE A 157 -16.17 -0.83 -2.80
CA PHE A 157 -15.64 -1.43 -1.56
C PHE A 157 -15.85 -0.56 -0.33
N ALA A 158 -16.23 0.73 -0.50
CA ALA A 158 -16.40 1.64 0.63
C ALA A 158 -17.48 1.15 1.61
N ALA A 159 -18.58 0.58 1.11
CA ALA A 159 -19.63 -0.01 1.93
C ALA A 159 -19.13 -1.15 2.83
N SER A 160 -18.27 -2.03 2.29
CA SER A 160 -17.66 -3.12 3.04
C SER A 160 -16.76 -2.61 4.16
N TYR A 161 -15.96 -1.57 3.89
CA TYR A 161 -15.11 -0.96 4.93
C TYR A 161 -15.94 -0.26 6.01
N LEU A 162 -17.03 0.41 5.63
CA LEU A 162 -17.96 1.03 6.61
C LEU A 162 -18.66 -0.02 7.45
N LEU A 163 -19.05 -1.17 6.87
CA LEU A 163 -19.64 -2.28 7.62
C LEU A 163 -18.64 -2.82 8.66
N LYS A 164 -17.39 -3.06 8.26
CA LYS A 164 -16.33 -3.49 9.18
C LYS A 164 -16.10 -2.47 10.30
N ALA A 165 -16.10 -1.17 9.97
CA ALA A 165 -16.00 -0.11 10.98
C ALA A 165 -17.14 -0.15 11.98
N GLY A 166 -18.37 -0.34 11.51
CA GLY A 166 -19.56 -0.48 12.37
C GLY A 166 -19.48 -1.68 13.30
N ILE A 167 -19.08 -2.84 12.78
CA ILE A 167 -18.91 -4.06 13.58
C ILE A 167 -17.82 -3.84 14.65
N ALA A 168 -16.69 -3.26 14.30
CA ALA A 168 -15.63 -2.97 15.26
C ALA A 168 -16.07 -1.94 16.33
N CYS A 169 -16.96 -1.00 16.00
CA CYS A 169 -17.59 -0.11 16.98
C CYS A 169 -18.53 -0.87 17.93
N GLU A 170 -19.26 -1.89 17.47
CA GLU A 170 -20.07 -2.71 18.36
C GLU A 170 -19.20 -3.46 19.39
N GLU A 171 -18.04 -3.98 18.99
CA GLU A 171 -17.08 -4.62 19.88
C GLU A 171 -16.53 -3.63 20.94
N LEU A 172 -16.43 -2.34 20.60
CA LEU A 172 -16.08 -1.27 21.55
C LEU A 172 -17.25 -0.86 22.45
N GLY A 173 -18.47 -1.35 22.19
CA GLY A 173 -19.69 -0.89 22.87
C GLY A 173 -20.18 0.49 22.40
N ASP A 174 -19.61 1.05 21.33
CA ASP A 174 -20.02 2.35 20.76
C ASP A 174 -21.14 2.15 19.70
N SER A 175 -22.32 1.81 20.22
CA SER A 175 -23.52 1.59 19.39
C SER A 175 -23.91 2.83 18.58
N ALA A 176 -23.67 4.02 19.12
CA ALA A 176 -24.02 5.27 18.40
C ALA A 176 -23.15 5.46 17.15
N LYS A 177 -21.83 5.21 17.27
CA LYS A 177 -20.92 5.30 16.14
C LYS A 177 -21.16 4.17 15.16
N ALA A 178 -21.41 2.94 15.61
CA ALA A 178 -21.79 1.81 14.74
C ALA A 178 -23.03 2.15 13.90
N LEU A 179 -24.08 2.66 14.53
CA LEU A 179 -25.31 3.08 13.85
C LEU A 179 -25.05 4.17 12.80
N SER A 180 -24.14 5.10 13.07
CA SER A 180 -23.78 6.14 12.09
C SER A 180 -23.16 5.57 10.81
N PHE A 181 -22.29 4.57 10.93
CA PHE A 181 -21.71 3.87 9.78
C PHE A 181 -22.76 3.07 9.01
N TYR A 182 -23.65 2.36 9.69
CA TYR A 182 -24.70 1.58 9.05
C TYR A 182 -25.72 2.48 8.32
N LYS A 183 -26.11 3.61 8.90
CA LYS A 183 -26.95 4.61 8.22
C LYS A 183 -26.25 5.20 7.00
N LYS A 184 -24.94 5.46 7.08
CA LYS A 184 -24.16 5.92 5.94
C LYS A 184 -24.16 4.89 4.79
N ILE A 185 -24.06 3.59 5.08
CA ILE A 185 -24.21 2.55 4.05
C ILE A 185 -25.59 2.59 3.42
N LYS A 186 -26.65 2.65 4.24
CA LYS A 186 -28.02 2.71 3.77
C LYS A 186 -28.28 3.90 2.83
N ASP A 187 -27.73 5.07 3.17
CA ASP A 187 -27.99 6.31 2.46
C ASP A 187 -27.13 6.45 1.19
N GLN A 188 -25.86 6.06 1.25
CA GLN A 188 -24.89 6.31 0.17
C GLN A 188 -24.64 5.09 -0.72
N TYR A 189 -24.82 3.87 -0.20
CA TYR A 189 -24.52 2.61 -0.88
C TYR A 189 -25.69 1.62 -0.87
N PRO A 190 -26.94 2.04 -1.13
CA PRO A 190 -28.12 1.17 -1.00
C PRO A 190 -28.09 -0.03 -1.97
N GLN A 191 -27.32 0.07 -3.06
CA GLN A 191 -27.19 -0.96 -4.10
C GLN A 191 -25.97 -1.88 -3.88
N SER A 192 -25.17 -1.66 -2.82
CA SER A 192 -24.09 -2.58 -2.47
C SER A 192 -24.64 -3.85 -1.81
N MET A 193 -23.83 -4.92 -1.78
CA MET A 193 -24.21 -6.15 -1.07
C MET A 193 -24.50 -5.87 0.40
N GLU A 194 -23.70 -5.00 1.02
CA GLU A 194 -23.89 -4.58 2.41
C GLU A 194 -25.17 -3.76 2.57
N GLY A 195 -25.51 -2.90 1.60
CA GLY A 195 -26.72 -2.09 1.59
C GLY A 195 -28.01 -2.87 1.62
N TYR A 196 -28.07 -4.01 0.92
CA TYR A 196 -29.27 -4.88 0.93
C TYR A 196 -29.58 -5.44 2.31
N ASP A 197 -28.56 -5.71 3.11
CA ASP A 197 -28.69 -6.37 4.42
C ASP A 197 -28.56 -5.40 5.62
N ILE A 198 -28.28 -4.12 5.37
CA ILE A 198 -27.89 -3.18 6.43
C ILE A 198 -28.96 -2.93 7.46
N ASP A 199 -30.25 -3.04 7.08
CA ASP A 199 -31.38 -2.83 7.99
C ASP A 199 -31.40 -3.81 9.15
N LYS A 200 -30.86 -5.00 8.99
CA LYS A 200 -30.71 -5.96 10.10
C LYS A 200 -29.73 -5.49 11.17
N TYR A 201 -28.62 -4.83 10.75
CA TYR A 201 -27.63 -4.27 11.68
C TYR A 201 -28.20 -3.05 12.40
N ILE A 202 -28.91 -2.19 11.69
CA ILE A 202 -29.58 -1.00 12.26
C ILE A 202 -30.60 -1.43 13.30
N SER A 203 -31.52 -2.33 12.92
CA SER A 203 -32.58 -2.82 13.80
C SER A 203 -32.04 -3.52 15.04
N ARG A 204 -30.93 -4.25 14.93
CA ARG A 204 -30.30 -4.91 16.07
C ARG A 204 -29.81 -3.93 17.13
N ILE A 205 -29.36 -2.74 16.72
CA ILE A 205 -28.90 -1.72 17.65
C ILE A 205 -30.11 -0.94 18.22
N GLU A 206 -31.07 -0.55 17.38
CA GLU A 206 -32.22 0.27 17.78
C GLU A 206 -33.21 -0.48 18.70
N ASN A 207 -33.18 -1.81 18.72
CA ASN A 207 -34.05 -2.66 19.56
C ASN A 207 -33.35 -3.24 20.81
N LYS A 208 -32.11 -2.82 21.11
CA LYS A 208 -31.41 -3.12 22.36
C LYS A 208 -31.75 -2.09 23.43
#